data_f0f066f427d2bdd9d9e69b8ee64b6006
#
_entry.id   f0f066f427d2bdd9d9e69b8ee64b6006
#
_cell.length_a   1.000
_cell.length_b   1.000
_cell.length_c   1.000
_cell.angle_alpha   90.00
_cell.angle_beta   90.00
_cell.angle_gamma   90.00
#
_symmetry.space_group_name_H-M   'P 1'
#
loop_
_entity.id
_entity.type
_entity.pdbx_description
1 polymer ?
#
loop_
_entity_poly.entity_id
_entity_poly.type
_entity_poly.pdbx_seq_one_letter_code
_entity_poly.pdbx_strand_id
1 'polypeptide(L)'
;MIKFRLIILMVLCAGLLLGAWIVQGHLIHEPFRTNVRQAFLAPCREYIFGTDNLGRCVACRILYGAATSLYAAVLAVLAVFIIGTAVGVTAAYAGGIVDRILMKITLVFQAFPNFILAVAVAGMLGTGLKNSVLALGAVYWITYAKLSRSLGLSIRDSEYIRAAKICGAGPTAIIFKYILPNMVSPLIVTAALDVSSFILSMAGLSFLGLGPSRPTAEWGATMSEAKTFIQQAPWCIVFPGLALLVTVVIFNLLGDALRDVIDEG
;
A
#
# COMPACT_ATOMS: atom_id res chain seq x y z
N MET A 1 -2.21 -20.16 -19.91
CA MET A 1 -3.05 -20.01 -18.70
C MET A 1 -2.59 -18.81 -17.83
N ILE A 2 -1.31 -18.62 -17.61
CA ILE A 2 -0.75 -17.57 -16.75
C ILE A 2 -1.13 -16.16 -17.21
N LYS A 3 -0.97 -15.82 -18.49
CA LYS A 3 -1.38 -14.50 -19.03
C LYS A 3 -2.87 -14.20 -18.86
N PHE A 4 -3.73 -15.22 -18.94
CA PHE A 4 -5.18 -15.05 -18.73
C PHE A 4 -5.50 -14.77 -17.26
N ARG A 5 -4.84 -15.46 -16.33
CA ARG A 5 -4.94 -15.20 -14.88
C ARG A 5 -4.52 -13.76 -14.55
N LEU A 6 -3.41 -13.30 -15.13
CA LEU A 6 -2.94 -11.93 -14.95
C LEU A 6 -3.96 -10.89 -15.43
N ILE A 7 -4.55 -11.08 -16.61
CA ILE A 7 -5.55 -10.16 -17.16
C ILE A 7 -6.78 -10.07 -16.24
N ILE A 8 -7.28 -11.21 -15.74
CA ILE A 8 -8.42 -11.23 -14.82
C ILE A 8 -8.10 -10.44 -13.55
N LEU A 9 -6.92 -10.65 -12.96
CA LEU A 9 -6.51 -9.97 -11.73
C LEU A 9 -6.29 -8.47 -11.94
N MET A 10 -5.73 -8.07 -13.08
CA MET A 10 -5.63 -6.65 -13.45
C MET A 10 -7.01 -5.99 -13.59
N VAL A 11 -7.97 -6.69 -14.23
CA VAL A 11 -9.35 -6.20 -14.38
C VAL A 11 -10.03 -6.10 -13.00
N LEU A 12 -9.82 -7.08 -12.11
CA LEU A 12 -10.35 -7.03 -10.75
C LEU A 12 -9.76 -5.88 -9.94
N CYS A 13 -8.43 -5.66 -9.98
CA CYS A 13 -7.80 -4.54 -9.30
C CYS A 13 -8.26 -3.19 -9.87
N ALA A 14 -8.32 -3.07 -11.20
CA ALA A 14 -8.86 -1.87 -11.85
C ALA A 14 -10.33 -1.65 -11.48
N GLY A 15 -11.14 -2.71 -11.44
CA GLY A 15 -12.53 -2.68 -11.01
C GLY A 15 -12.69 -2.24 -9.56
N LEU A 16 -11.82 -2.70 -8.64
CA LEU A 16 -11.82 -2.25 -7.25
C LEU A 16 -11.49 -0.75 -7.14
N LEU A 17 -10.45 -0.28 -7.85
CA LEU A 17 -10.06 1.12 -7.83
C LEU A 17 -11.13 2.02 -8.45
N LEU A 18 -11.59 1.70 -9.66
CA LEU A 18 -12.65 2.47 -10.34
C LEU A 18 -13.97 2.40 -9.58
N GLY A 19 -14.35 1.21 -9.08
CA GLY A 19 -15.53 1.02 -8.25
C GLY A 19 -15.50 1.87 -6.99
N ALA A 20 -14.37 1.91 -6.29
CA ALA A 20 -14.19 2.74 -5.12
C ALA A 20 -14.38 4.24 -5.42
N TRP A 21 -13.99 4.69 -6.61
CA TRP A 21 -14.18 6.08 -7.04
C TRP A 21 -15.64 6.38 -7.41
N ILE A 22 -16.25 5.52 -8.23
CA ILE A 22 -17.62 5.73 -8.74
C ILE A 22 -18.64 5.68 -7.60
N VAL A 23 -18.48 4.71 -6.68
CA VAL A 23 -19.43 4.46 -5.59
C VAL A 23 -19.52 5.64 -4.62
N GLN A 24 -18.47 6.45 -4.45
CA GLN A 24 -18.53 7.64 -3.57
C GLN A 24 -19.64 8.62 -3.98
N GLY A 25 -19.94 8.73 -5.27
CA GLY A 25 -21.00 9.60 -5.80
C GLY A 25 -22.39 8.99 -5.79
N HIS A 26 -22.55 7.69 -5.52
CA HIS A 26 -23.81 6.93 -5.70
C HIS A 26 -24.20 6.10 -4.47
N LEU A 27 -23.79 6.53 -3.28
CA LEU A 27 -24.13 5.83 -2.04
C LEU A 27 -25.62 5.94 -1.73
N ILE A 28 -26.23 4.82 -1.33
CA ILE A 28 -27.67 4.75 -0.97
C ILE A 28 -27.98 5.64 0.26
N HIS A 29 -27.06 5.67 1.23
CA HIS A 29 -27.13 6.51 2.41
C HIS A 29 -25.87 7.33 2.56
N GLU A 30 -26.00 8.52 3.15
CA GLU A 30 -24.84 9.35 3.46
C GLU A 30 -23.99 8.67 4.56
N PRO A 31 -22.68 8.37 4.28
CA PRO A 31 -21.85 7.54 5.17
C PRO A 31 -21.54 8.21 6.52
N PHE A 32 -21.76 9.50 6.63
CA PHE A 32 -21.44 10.30 7.83
C PHE A 32 -22.69 10.76 8.60
N ARG A 33 -23.89 10.58 8.02
CA ARG A 33 -25.15 10.96 8.68
C ARG A 33 -25.39 10.08 9.90
N THR A 34 -25.52 10.71 11.07
CA THR A 34 -25.78 10.03 12.34
C THR A 34 -27.27 9.97 12.62
N ASN A 35 -27.76 8.82 13.09
CA ASN A 35 -29.11 8.62 13.56
C ASN A 35 -29.11 7.66 14.77
N VAL A 36 -28.97 8.22 15.96
CA VAL A 36 -28.84 7.43 17.21
C VAL A 36 -30.05 6.51 17.47
N ARG A 37 -31.23 6.85 16.93
CA ARG A 37 -32.40 5.97 17.03
C ARG A 37 -32.23 4.65 16.25
N GLN A 38 -31.38 4.64 15.28
CA GLN A 38 -31.04 3.47 14.44
C GLN A 38 -29.65 2.89 14.80
N ALA A 39 -29.14 3.20 16.01
CA ALA A 39 -27.86 2.63 16.46
C ALA A 39 -27.97 1.12 16.65
N PHE A 40 -26.90 0.40 16.24
CA PHE A 40 -26.77 -1.05 16.40
C PHE A 40 -27.87 -1.88 15.73
N LEU A 41 -28.51 -1.37 14.68
CA LEU A 41 -29.42 -2.21 13.88
C LEU A 41 -28.65 -3.34 13.22
N ALA A 42 -29.12 -4.56 13.43
CA ALA A 42 -28.57 -5.74 12.74
C ALA A 42 -28.77 -5.61 11.21
N PRO A 43 -27.98 -6.37 10.40
CA PRO A 43 -28.17 -6.42 8.97
C PRO A 43 -29.64 -6.65 8.57
N CYS A 44 -30.19 -5.76 7.74
CA CYS A 44 -31.57 -5.78 7.29
C CYS A 44 -31.68 -5.23 5.85
N ARG A 45 -32.89 -5.26 5.26
CA ARG A 45 -33.09 -4.81 3.86
C ARG A 45 -32.70 -3.35 3.62
N GLU A 46 -32.92 -2.48 4.60
CA GLU A 46 -32.56 -1.06 4.53
C GLU A 46 -31.06 -0.85 4.76
N TYR A 47 -30.46 -1.61 5.69
CA TYR A 47 -29.05 -1.57 6.04
C TYR A 47 -28.41 -2.96 5.88
N ILE A 48 -27.94 -3.26 4.67
CA ILE A 48 -27.45 -4.62 4.28
C ILE A 48 -26.38 -5.15 5.24
N PHE A 49 -25.49 -4.28 5.73
CA PHE A 49 -24.46 -4.61 6.72
C PHE A 49 -24.73 -4.01 8.10
N GLY A 50 -26.00 -3.62 8.36
CA GLY A 50 -26.39 -3.01 9.62
C GLY A 50 -25.90 -1.58 9.82
N THR A 51 -26.04 -1.09 11.03
CA THR A 51 -25.60 0.25 11.45
C THR A 51 -24.59 0.17 12.61
N ASP A 52 -23.83 1.24 12.78
CA ASP A 52 -22.86 1.37 13.86
C ASP A 52 -23.47 2.02 15.12
N ASN A 53 -22.63 2.35 16.11
CA ASN A 53 -23.01 2.97 17.37
C ASN A 53 -23.63 4.37 17.24
N LEU A 54 -23.49 5.04 16.10
CA LEU A 54 -24.09 6.33 15.79
C LEU A 54 -25.24 6.20 14.78
N GLY A 55 -25.64 4.97 14.44
CA GLY A 55 -26.70 4.70 13.45
C GLY A 55 -26.27 4.99 12.00
N ARG A 56 -24.95 5.02 11.71
CA ARG A 56 -24.42 5.21 10.37
C ARG A 56 -24.44 3.89 9.61
N CYS A 57 -24.73 3.93 8.30
CA CYS A 57 -24.74 2.76 7.43
C CYS A 57 -23.33 2.14 7.30
N VAL A 58 -23.12 0.91 7.78
CA VAL A 58 -21.84 0.21 7.72
C VAL A 58 -21.43 -0.08 6.28
N ALA A 59 -22.36 -0.52 5.42
CA ALA A 59 -22.07 -0.77 4.01
C ALA A 59 -21.58 0.51 3.30
N CYS A 60 -22.25 1.64 3.51
CA CYS A 60 -21.86 2.92 2.92
C CYS A 60 -20.48 3.39 3.41
N ARG A 61 -20.17 3.17 4.69
CA ARG A 61 -18.85 3.48 5.26
C ARG A 61 -17.74 2.60 4.71
N ILE A 62 -18.01 1.30 4.46
CA ILE A 62 -17.05 0.39 3.83
C ILE A 62 -16.77 0.81 2.40
N LEU A 63 -17.81 1.12 1.64
CA LEU A 63 -17.68 1.54 0.24
C LEU A 63 -16.97 2.89 0.11
N TYR A 64 -17.29 3.86 0.97
CA TYR A 64 -16.57 5.13 1.02
C TYR A 64 -15.12 4.95 1.48
N GLY A 65 -14.92 4.15 2.53
CA GLY A 65 -13.61 3.82 3.09
C GLY A 65 -12.70 3.07 2.11
N ALA A 66 -13.27 2.34 1.15
CA ALA A 66 -12.51 1.68 0.11
C ALA A 66 -11.63 2.67 -0.67
N ALA A 67 -12.19 3.80 -1.12
CA ALA A 67 -11.41 4.80 -1.82
C ALA A 67 -10.31 5.40 -0.91
N THR A 68 -10.65 5.75 0.34
CA THR A 68 -9.67 6.28 1.29
C THR A 68 -8.51 5.31 1.51
N SER A 69 -8.81 4.02 1.73
CA SER A 69 -7.80 3.00 2.00
C SER A 69 -6.97 2.65 0.77
N LEU A 70 -7.63 2.43 -0.39
CA LEU A 70 -6.97 1.99 -1.61
C LEU A 70 -6.08 3.08 -2.22
N TYR A 71 -6.62 4.30 -2.38
CA TYR A 71 -5.83 5.37 -2.99
C TYR A 71 -4.68 5.82 -2.11
N ALA A 72 -4.88 5.89 -0.79
CA ALA A 72 -3.79 6.20 0.14
C ALA A 72 -2.65 5.18 0.02
N ALA A 73 -2.97 3.88 -0.03
CA ALA A 73 -1.97 2.83 -0.15
C ALA A 73 -1.26 2.84 -1.50
N VAL A 74 -2.00 2.93 -2.62
CA VAL A 74 -1.40 2.95 -3.97
C VAL A 74 -0.48 4.15 -4.16
N LEU A 75 -0.93 5.34 -3.76
CA LEU A 75 -0.10 6.56 -3.86
C LEU A 75 1.12 6.50 -2.94
N ALA A 76 0.97 5.94 -1.74
CA ALA A 76 2.09 5.77 -0.82
C ALA A 76 3.13 4.78 -1.37
N VAL A 77 2.68 3.61 -1.87
CA VAL A 77 3.58 2.62 -2.48
C VAL A 77 4.28 3.21 -3.70
N LEU A 78 3.57 3.96 -4.55
CA LEU A 78 4.20 4.65 -5.69
C LEU A 78 5.28 5.64 -5.22
N ALA A 79 5.02 6.42 -4.18
CA ALA A 79 5.98 7.37 -3.63
C ALA A 79 7.23 6.66 -3.07
N VAL A 80 7.05 5.61 -2.25
CA VAL A 80 8.19 4.87 -1.68
C VAL A 80 8.94 4.06 -2.74
N PHE A 81 8.25 3.56 -3.77
CA PHE A 81 8.85 2.96 -4.96
C PHE A 81 9.81 3.93 -5.66
N ILE A 82 9.36 5.15 -5.95
CA ILE A 82 10.18 6.17 -6.64
C ILE A 82 11.37 6.56 -5.75
N ILE A 83 11.14 6.90 -4.48
CA ILE A 83 12.18 7.35 -3.55
C ILE A 83 13.20 6.24 -3.31
N GLY A 84 12.75 5.04 -2.96
CA GLY A 84 13.62 3.93 -2.66
C GLY A 84 14.43 3.48 -3.89
N THR A 85 13.79 3.43 -5.06
CA THR A 85 14.48 3.11 -6.32
C THR A 85 15.56 4.14 -6.64
N ALA A 86 15.26 5.44 -6.50
CA ALA A 86 16.23 6.50 -6.72
C ALA A 86 17.44 6.37 -5.77
N VAL A 87 17.20 6.11 -4.48
CA VAL A 87 18.26 5.89 -3.49
C VAL A 87 19.09 4.65 -3.84
N GLY A 88 18.46 3.53 -4.17
CA GLY A 88 19.14 2.28 -4.49
C GLY A 88 19.99 2.36 -5.77
N VAL A 89 19.43 2.96 -6.82
CA VAL A 89 20.15 3.19 -8.08
C VAL A 89 21.35 4.13 -7.88
N THR A 90 21.17 5.19 -7.10
CA THR A 90 22.25 6.12 -6.78
C THR A 90 23.37 5.41 -6.01
N ALA A 91 23.01 4.59 -5.00
CA ALA A 91 23.98 3.79 -4.26
C ALA A 91 24.74 2.80 -5.15
N ALA A 92 24.02 2.09 -6.02
CA ALA A 92 24.62 1.11 -6.95
C ALA A 92 25.55 1.78 -7.96
N TYR A 93 25.13 2.91 -8.55
CA TYR A 93 25.91 3.57 -9.60
C TYR A 93 27.13 4.32 -9.05
N ALA A 94 26.97 5.12 -8.00
CA ALA A 94 28.04 5.91 -7.41
C ALA A 94 29.07 5.03 -6.69
N GLY A 95 28.61 3.99 -5.99
CA GLY A 95 29.49 3.09 -5.21
C GLY A 95 30.24 3.79 -4.07
N GLY A 96 31.33 3.20 -3.62
CA GLY A 96 32.27 3.81 -2.68
C GLY A 96 31.64 4.32 -1.38
N ILE A 97 31.89 5.59 -1.06
CA ILE A 97 31.42 6.25 0.18
C ILE A 97 29.91 6.50 0.14
N VAL A 98 29.38 6.90 -1.02
CA VAL A 98 27.94 7.16 -1.20
C VAL A 98 27.12 5.90 -0.91
N ASP A 99 27.50 4.79 -1.51
CA ASP A 99 26.85 3.50 -1.25
C ASP A 99 26.91 3.13 0.24
N ARG A 100 28.09 3.25 0.86
CA ARG A 100 28.27 2.94 2.29
C ARG A 100 27.39 3.79 3.20
N ILE A 101 27.27 5.09 2.93
CA ILE A 101 26.45 5.99 3.74
C ILE A 101 24.97 5.64 3.58
N LEU A 102 24.47 5.53 2.34
CA LEU A 102 23.07 5.21 2.06
C LEU A 102 22.67 3.86 2.66
N MET A 103 23.51 2.85 2.54
CA MET A 103 23.24 1.53 3.10
C MET A 103 23.35 1.51 4.63
N LYS A 104 24.22 2.30 5.25
CA LYS A 104 24.23 2.45 6.71
C LYS A 104 22.93 3.06 7.22
N ILE A 105 22.36 4.05 6.51
CA ILE A 105 21.07 4.62 6.86
C ILE A 105 19.98 3.53 6.79
N THR A 106 19.92 2.74 5.72
CA THR A 106 18.94 1.65 5.64
C THR A 106 19.08 0.61 6.75
N LEU A 107 20.32 0.31 7.16
CA LEU A 107 20.60 -0.62 8.27
C LEU A 107 20.08 -0.11 9.61
N VAL A 108 20.22 1.19 9.90
CA VAL A 108 19.68 1.80 11.13
C VAL A 108 18.16 1.60 11.22
N PHE A 109 17.46 1.87 10.13
CA PHE A 109 16.00 1.66 10.10
C PHE A 109 15.62 0.17 10.24
N GLN A 110 16.39 -0.74 9.65
CA GLN A 110 16.15 -2.19 9.73
C GLN A 110 16.52 -2.82 11.08
N ALA A 111 17.19 -2.09 11.97
CA ALA A 111 17.43 -2.54 13.33
C ALA A 111 16.14 -2.72 14.13
N PHE A 112 15.04 -2.11 13.66
CA PHE A 112 13.72 -2.21 14.28
C PHE A 112 12.76 -3.01 13.39
N PRO A 113 11.84 -3.80 13.96
CA PRO A 113 10.75 -4.39 13.19
C PRO A 113 9.92 -3.30 12.51
N ASN A 114 9.67 -3.44 11.20
CA ASN A 114 9.08 -2.42 10.34
C ASN A 114 7.80 -1.81 10.93
N PHE A 115 6.86 -2.64 11.38
CA PHE A 115 5.59 -2.16 11.92
C PHE A 115 5.76 -1.41 13.25
N ILE A 116 6.68 -1.86 14.13
CA ILE A 116 6.95 -1.18 15.41
C ILE A 116 7.54 0.21 15.14
N LEU A 117 8.47 0.31 14.20
CA LEU A 117 9.04 1.60 13.81
C LEU A 117 7.97 2.54 13.23
N ALA A 118 7.07 2.01 12.39
CA ALA A 118 5.96 2.79 11.84
C ALA A 118 5.02 3.29 12.94
N VAL A 119 4.70 2.45 13.94
CA VAL A 119 3.89 2.85 15.11
C VAL A 119 4.57 3.98 15.90
N ALA A 120 5.89 3.86 16.14
CA ALA A 120 6.65 4.89 16.85
C ALA A 120 6.64 6.23 16.10
N VAL A 121 6.91 6.20 14.79
CA VAL A 121 6.88 7.41 13.94
C VAL A 121 5.47 8.00 13.87
N ALA A 122 4.42 7.18 13.70
CA ALA A 122 3.04 7.64 13.69
C ALA A 122 2.64 8.27 15.04
N GLY A 123 3.08 7.67 16.15
CA GLY A 123 2.86 8.22 17.49
C GLY A 123 3.49 9.60 17.68
N MET A 124 4.68 9.84 17.10
CA MET A 124 5.35 11.15 17.12
C MET A 124 4.66 12.18 16.21
N LEU A 125 4.14 11.77 15.05
CA LEU A 125 3.46 12.65 14.10
C LEU A 125 2.02 12.98 14.53
N GLY A 126 1.44 12.17 15.41
CA GLY A 126 0.04 12.26 15.83
C GLY A 126 -0.93 11.54 14.89
N THR A 127 -2.21 11.55 15.26
CA THR A 127 -3.27 10.87 14.52
C THR A 127 -3.55 11.52 13.17
N GLY A 128 -3.96 10.73 12.18
CA GLY A 128 -4.36 11.23 10.87
C GLY A 128 -3.91 10.34 9.71
N LEU A 129 -4.72 10.29 8.64
CA LEU A 129 -4.40 9.50 7.45
C LEU A 129 -3.03 9.86 6.86
N LYS A 130 -2.77 11.16 6.70
CA LYS A 130 -1.49 11.66 6.18
C LYS A 130 -0.30 11.21 7.04
N ASN A 131 -0.45 11.30 8.36
CA ASN A 131 0.61 10.95 9.31
C ASN A 131 0.88 9.43 9.30
N SER A 132 -0.17 8.61 9.23
CA SER A 132 -0.03 7.15 9.08
C SER A 132 0.67 6.77 7.77
N VAL A 133 0.30 7.41 6.66
CA VAL A 133 0.95 7.21 5.35
C VAL A 133 2.42 7.62 5.39
N LEU A 134 2.75 8.77 5.98
CA LEU A 134 4.14 9.23 6.13
C LEU A 134 4.96 8.29 7.03
N ALA A 135 4.37 7.81 8.13
CA ALA A 135 5.04 6.89 9.05
C ALA A 135 5.37 5.55 8.38
N LEU A 136 4.43 4.98 7.63
CA LEU A 136 4.69 3.78 6.83
C LEU A 136 5.67 4.05 5.71
N GLY A 137 5.53 5.18 5.01
CA GLY A 137 6.45 5.60 3.96
C GLY A 137 7.90 5.71 4.44
N ALA A 138 8.13 6.21 5.66
CA ALA A 138 9.45 6.30 6.28
C ALA A 138 10.14 4.93 6.46
N VAL A 139 9.37 3.83 6.39
CA VAL A 139 9.90 2.46 6.55
C VAL A 139 9.93 1.70 5.23
N TYR A 140 8.88 1.80 4.41
CA TYR A 140 8.72 0.97 3.21
C TYR A 140 9.72 1.29 2.09
N TRP A 141 10.27 2.52 1.98
CA TRP A 141 11.25 2.90 0.96
C TRP A 141 12.53 2.05 1.00
N ILE A 142 12.86 1.49 2.17
CA ILE A 142 14.08 0.70 2.40
C ILE A 142 14.11 -0.57 1.55
N THR A 143 12.95 -1.23 1.40
CA THR A 143 12.81 -2.43 0.57
C THR A 143 13.22 -2.14 -0.86
N TYR A 144 12.70 -1.03 -1.43
CA TYR A 144 13.05 -0.61 -2.79
C TYR A 144 14.49 -0.16 -2.92
N ALA A 145 15.02 0.56 -1.93
CA ALA A 145 16.41 1.00 -1.94
C ALA A 145 17.39 -0.19 -1.99
N LYS A 146 17.14 -1.23 -1.19
CA LYS A 146 17.98 -2.43 -1.16
C LYS A 146 17.82 -3.27 -2.42
N LEU A 147 16.58 -3.50 -2.86
CA LEU A 147 16.31 -4.28 -4.08
C LEU A 147 16.92 -3.59 -5.29
N SER A 148 16.69 -2.30 -5.47
CA SER A 148 17.24 -1.52 -6.59
C SER A 148 18.76 -1.48 -6.57
N ARG A 149 19.36 -1.34 -5.37
CA ARG A 149 20.81 -1.41 -5.24
C ARG A 149 21.35 -2.78 -5.66
N SER A 150 20.75 -3.87 -5.20
CA SER A 150 21.18 -5.23 -5.53
C SER A 150 21.13 -5.48 -7.04
N LEU A 151 20.00 -5.15 -7.66
CA LEU A 151 19.82 -5.27 -9.11
C LEU A 151 20.77 -4.34 -9.88
N GLY A 152 20.89 -3.09 -9.41
CA GLY A 152 21.76 -2.09 -10.04
C GLY A 152 23.23 -2.48 -10.03
N LEU A 153 23.75 -3.11 -8.96
CA LEU A 153 25.11 -3.62 -8.89
C LEU A 153 25.33 -4.75 -9.90
N SER A 154 24.41 -5.70 -10.00
CA SER A 154 24.49 -6.81 -10.98
C SER A 154 24.54 -6.29 -12.43
N ILE A 155 23.68 -5.27 -12.74
CA ILE A 155 23.60 -4.69 -14.08
C ILE A 155 24.83 -3.82 -14.37
N ARG A 156 25.29 -3.00 -13.44
CA ARG A 156 26.40 -2.05 -13.61
C ARG A 156 27.69 -2.71 -14.09
N ASP A 157 27.95 -3.92 -13.62
CA ASP A 157 29.21 -4.66 -13.89
C ASP A 157 29.09 -5.54 -15.12
N SER A 158 27.97 -5.52 -15.85
CA SER A 158 27.73 -6.27 -17.07
C SER A 158 28.59 -5.76 -18.27
N GLU A 159 28.87 -6.65 -19.24
CA GLU A 159 29.69 -6.32 -20.40
C GLU A 159 29.07 -5.27 -21.29
N TYR A 160 27.71 -5.27 -21.46
CA TYR A 160 27.07 -4.29 -22.31
C TYR A 160 27.11 -2.86 -21.68
N ILE A 161 27.18 -2.74 -20.36
CA ILE A 161 27.39 -1.45 -19.69
C ILE A 161 28.83 -0.97 -19.90
N ARG A 162 29.78 -1.87 -19.85
CA ARG A 162 31.21 -1.55 -20.18
C ARG A 162 31.34 -1.08 -21.62
N ALA A 163 30.70 -1.76 -22.56
CA ALA A 163 30.68 -1.36 -23.96
C ALA A 163 30.00 0.01 -24.14
N ALA A 164 28.86 0.26 -23.50
CA ALA A 164 28.19 1.55 -23.56
C ALA A 164 29.09 2.71 -23.05
N LYS A 165 29.85 2.48 -21.96
CA LYS A 165 30.83 3.47 -21.45
C LYS A 165 31.95 3.75 -22.45
N ILE A 166 32.49 2.72 -23.11
CA ILE A 166 33.50 2.86 -24.13
C ILE A 166 32.97 3.67 -25.34
N CYS A 167 31.68 3.47 -25.68
CA CYS A 167 31.00 4.25 -26.72
C CYS A 167 30.61 5.68 -26.28
N GLY A 168 31.03 6.13 -25.10
CA GLY A 168 30.82 7.50 -24.61
C GLY A 168 29.48 7.75 -23.91
N ALA A 169 28.76 6.70 -23.48
CA ALA A 169 27.52 6.88 -22.72
C ALA A 169 27.80 7.53 -21.35
N GLY A 170 27.19 8.69 -21.11
CA GLY A 170 27.28 9.41 -19.84
C GLY A 170 26.47 8.74 -18.72
N PRO A 171 26.66 9.17 -17.44
CA PRO A 171 26.00 8.60 -16.26
C PRO A 171 24.47 8.55 -16.36
N THR A 172 23.86 9.63 -16.80
CA THR A 172 22.38 9.73 -16.96
C THR A 172 21.86 8.74 -18.01
N ALA A 173 22.56 8.60 -19.15
CA ALA A 173 22.18 7.63 -20.18
C ALA A 173 22.30 6.19 -19.65
N ILE A 174 23.36 5.89 -18.89
CA ILE A 174 23.54 4.55 -18.28
C ILE A 174 22.41 4.24 -17.30
N ILE A 175 22.05 5.17 -16.44
CA ILE A 175 20.98 4.97 -15.44
C ILE A 175 19.63 4.80 -16.14
N PHE A 176 19.21 5.76 -16.97
CA PHE A 176 17.84 5.79 -17.50
C PHE A 176 17.62 4.87 -18.71
N LYS A 177 18.63 4.60 -19.52
CA LYS A 177 18.49 3.80 -20.73
C LYS A 177 18.87 2.33 -20.54
N TYR A 178 19.73 2.03 -19.55
CA TYR A 178 20.26 0.67 -19.36
C TYR A 178 19.90 0.09 -17.99
N ILE A 179 20.13 0.80 -16.87
CA ILE A 179 19.93 0.23 -15.53
C ILE A 179 18.43 0.17 -15.20
N LEU A 180 17.74 1.29 -15.19
CA LEU A 180 16.32 1.36 -14.78
C LEU A 180 15.41 0.42 -15.58
N PRO A 181 15.45 0.37 -16.92
CA PRO A 181 14.55 -0.51 -17.68
C PRO A 181 14.76 -1.99 -17.35
N ASN A 182 16.00 -2.40 -17.07
CA ASN A 182 16.30 -3.80 -16.76
C ASN A 182 15.94 -4.23 -15.34
N MET A 183 15.65 -3.29 -14.44
CA MET A 183 15.25 -3.61 -13.07
C MET A 183 13.75 -3.33 -12.78
N VAL A 184 13.02 -2.76 -13.75
CA VAL A 184 11.60 -2.38 -13.58
C VAL A 184 10.73 -3.60 -13.26
N SER A 185 10.92 -4.73 -13.93
CA SER A 185 10.09 -5.93 -13.77
C SER A 185 10.03 -6.44 -12.32
N PRO A 186 11.14 -6.77 -11.63
CA PRO A 186 11.08 -7.21 -10.25
C PRO A 186 10.61 -6.11 -9.28
N LEU A 187 10.85 -4.85 -9.61
CA LEU A 187 10.35 -3.73 -8.80
C LEU A 187 8.83 -3.58 -8.87
N ILE A 188 8.22 -3.77 -10.05
CA ILE A 188 6.75 -3.73 -10.21
C ILE A 188 6.09 -4.89 -9.45
N VAL A 189 6.66 -6.09 -9.50
CA VAL A 189 6.17 -7.24 -8.71
C VAL A 189 6.17 -6.90 -7.23
N THR A 190 7.29 -6.37 -6.73
CA THR A 190 7.40 -5.95 -5.33
C THR A 190 6.36 -4.87 -5.00
N ALA A 191 6.14 -3.90 -5.89
CA ALA A 191 5.14 -2.86 -5.67
C ALA A 191 3.71 -3.41 -5.59
N ALA A 192 3.35 -4.35 -6.45
CA ALA A 192 2.04 -4.99 -6.42
C ALA A 192 1.78 -5.73 -5.10
N LEU A 193 2.77 -6.46 -4.59
CA LEU A 193 2.70 -7.13 -3.27
C LEU A 193 2.66 -6.13 -2.11
N ASP A 194 3.43 -5.05 -2.21
CA ASP A 194 3.51 -4.03 -1.16
C ASP A 194 2.23 -3.22 -1.01
N VAL A 195 1.38 -3.10 -2.05
CA VAL A 195 0.06 -2.46 -1.90
C VAL A 195 -0.76 -3.19 -0.85
N SER A 196 -0.81 -4.53 -0.88
CA SER A 196 -1.54 -5.32 0.11
C SER A 196 -0.96 -5.18 1.51
N SER A 197 0.38 -5.25 1.63
CA SER A 197 1.09 -5.10 2.90
C SER A 197 0.89 -3.71 3.49
N PHE A 198 0.87 -2.68 2.64
CA PHE A 198 0.66 -1.30 3.05
C PHE A 198 -0.77 -1.05 3.53
N ILE A 199 -1.79 -1.57 2.82
CA ILE A 199 -3.19 -1.51 3.23
C ILE A 199 -3.36 -2.15 4.61
N LEU A 200 -2.80 -3.35 4.80
CA LEU A 200 -2.89 -4.07 6.08
C LEU A 200 -2.19 -3.30 7.21
N SER A 201 -1.00 -2.77 6.96
CA SER A 201 -0.24 -1.97 7.93
C SER A 201 -0.96 -0.67 8.29
N MET A 202 -1.56 0.01 7.29
CA MET A 202 -2.33 1.23 7.50
C MET A 202 -3.59 0.95 8.31
N ALA A 203 -4.32 -0.13 8.00
CA ALA A 203 -5.46 -0.58 8.79
C ALA A 203 -5.05 -0.94 10.22
N GLY A 204 -3.88 -1.56 10.42
CA GLY A 204 -3.31 -1.85 11.73
C GLY A 204 -3.01 -0.59 12.55
N LEU A 205 -2.36 0.42 11.95
CA LEU A 205 -2.12 1.72 12.60
C LEU A 205 -3.44 2.41 12.97
N SER A 206 -4.41 2.40 12.06
CA SER A 206 -5.75 2.97 12.29
C SER A 206 -6.49 2.23 13.40
N PHE A 207 -6.38 0.90 13.44
CA PHE A 207 -6.97 0.07 14.51
C PHE A 207 -6.37 0.39 15.89
N LEU A 208 -5.07 0.72 15.94
CA LEU A 208 -4.39 1.19 17.16
C LEU A 208 -4.76 2.64 17.54
N GLY A 209 -5.56 3.34 16.72
CA GLY A 209 -6.01 4.71 16.97
C GLY A 209 -5.07 5.79 16.41
N LEU A 210 -4.09 5.43 15.59
CA LEU A 210 -3.16 6.35 14.94
C LEU A 210 -3.63 6.78 13.53
N GLY A 211 -4.74 6.21 13.06
CA GLY A 211 -5.35 6.50 11.76
C GLY A 211 -6.13 7.82 11.70
N PRO A 212 -6.95 7.99 10.65
CA PRO A 212 -7.75 9.18 10.47
C PRO A 212 -8.77 9.36 11.60
N SER A 213 -8.96 10.62 12.00
CA SER A 213 -9.97 10.99 13.00
C SER A 213 -11.37 10.94 12.39
N ARG A 214 -12.39 10.83 13.25
CA ARG A 214 -13.78 10.99 12.84
C ARG A 214 -14.01 12.36 12.16
N PRO A 215 -14.88 12.44 11.16
CA PRO A 215 -15.82 11.41 10.69
C PRO A 215 -15.25 10.51 9.57
N THR A 216 -14.01 10.64 9.17
CA THR A 216 -13.41 9.94 8.00
C THR A 216 -13.65 8.44 8.09
N ALA A 217 -14.18 7.86 7.02
CA ALA A 217 -14.32 6.43 6.88
C ALA A 217 -13.03 5.87 6.24
N GLU A 218 -12.38 4.96 6.95
CA GLU A 218 -11.25 4.13 6.55
C GLU A 218 -11.45 2.77 7.23
N TRP A 219 -11.08 1.67 6.59
CA TRP A 219 -11.46 0.34 7.08
C TRP A 219 -10.92 0.04 8.48
N GLY A 220 -9.65 0.30 8.75
CA GLY A 220 -9.05 0.10 10.07
C GLY A 220 -9.63 1.03 11.14
N ALA A 221 -9.87 2.30 10.80
CA ALA A 221 -10.50 3.26 11.69
C ALA A 221 -11.95 2.86 12.02
N THR A 222 -12.70 2.37 11.01
CA THR A 222 -14.06 1.86 11.20
C THR A 222 -14.07 0.66 12.16
N MET A 223 -13.12 -0.27 12.01
CA MET A 223 -12.97 -1.40 12.94
C MET A 223 -12.54 -0.95 14.33
N SER A 224 -11.65 0.04 14.43
CA SER A 224 -11.21 0.61 15.71
C SER A 224 -12.36 1.27 16.47
N GLU A 225 -13.24 2.00 15.76
CA GLU A 225 -14.45 2.58 16.37
C GLU A 225 -15.37 1.51 16.95
N ALA A 226 -15.44 0.32 16.33
CA ALA A 226 -16.36 -0.75 16.68
C ALA A 226 -15.83 -1.72 17.75
N LYS A 227 -14.52 -1.69 18.07
CA LYS A 227 -13.89 -2.68 18.98
C LYS A 227 -14.56 -2.75 20.38
N THR A 228 -15.07 -1.64 20.88
CA THR A 228 -15.75 -1.59 22.19
C THR A 228 -17.18 -2.16 22.15
N PHE A 229 -17.74 -2.36 20.96
CA PHE A 229 -19.12 -2.82 20.75
C PHE A 229 -19.18 -4.17 20.03
N ILE A 230 -18.08 -4.91 20.00
CA ILE A 230 -17.97 -6.16 19.24
C ILE A 230 -19.02 -7.20 19.61
N GLN A 231 -19.43 -7.25 20.88
CA GLN A 231 -20.45 -8.18 21.35
C GLN A 231 -21.87 -7.77 20.92
N GLN A 232 -22.11 -6.48 20.75
CA GLN A 232 -23.43 -5.93 20.39
C GLN A 232 -23.60 -5.83 18.87
N ALA A 233 -22.53 -5.47 18.15
CA ALA A 233 -22.56 -5.19 16.73
C ALA A 233 -21.32 -5.79 16.00
N PRO A 234 -21.16 -7.15 15.99
CA PRO A 234 -20.00 -7.79 15.39
C PRO A 234 -19.83 -7.47 13.90
N TRP A 235 -20.92 -7.19 13.19
CA TRP A 235 -20.91 -6.80 11.78
C TRP A 235 -20.06 -5.56 11.48
N CYS A 236 -19.94 -4.66 12.45
CA CYS A 236 -19.13 -3.44 12.30
C CYS A 236 -17.62 -3.70 12.22
N ILE A 237 -17.16 -4.89 12.63
CA ILE A 237 -15.77 -5.34 12.46
C ILE A 237 -15.66 -6.37 11.34
N VAL A 238 -16.59 -7.32 11.28
CA VAL A 238 -16.53 -8.44 10.33
C VAL A 238 -16.58 -7.96 8.89
N PHE A 239 -17.51 -7.07 8.52
CA PHE A 239 -17.64 -6.64 7.13
C PHE A 239 -16.48 -5.75 6.64
N PRO A 240 -15.98 -4.75 7.39
CA PRO A 240 -14.76 -4.04 6.98
C PRO A 240 -13.54 -4.96 6.94
N GLY A 241 -13.44 -5.92 7.88
CA GLY A 241 -12.37 -6.93 7.87
C GLY A 241 -12.42 -7.83 6.65
N LEU A 242 -13.61 -8.25 6.20
CA LEU A 242 -13.79 -9.01 4.96
C LEU A 242 -13.42 -8.18 3.72
N ALA A 243 -13.82 -6.91 3.67
CA ALA A 243 -13.44 -6.01 2.58
C ALA A 243 -11.92 -5.88 2.47
N LEU A 244 -11.25 -5.71 3.61
CA LEU A 244 -9.79 -5.66 3.71
C LEU A 244 -9.17 -6.98 3.25
N LEU A 245 -9.66 -8.13 3.75
CA LEU A 245 -9.17 -9.46 3.38
C LEU A 245 -9.26 -9.71 1.88
N VAL A 246 -10.43 -9.46 1.28
CA VAL A 246 -10.65 -9.65 -0.17
C VAL A 246 -9.69 -8.79 -0.98
N THR A 247 -9.52 -7.54 -0.59
CA THR A 247 -8.61 -6.61 -1.26
C THR A 247 -7.15 -7.09 -1.18
N VAL A 248 -6.69 -7.46 0.01
CA VAL A 248 -5.33 -7.97 0.24
C VAL A 248 -5.08 -9.23 -0.61
N VAL A 249 -6.04 -10.16 -0.64
CA VAL A 249 -5.93 -11.38 -1.45
C VAL A 249 -5.82 -11.04 -2.95
N ILE A 250 -6.64 -10.13 -3.47
CA ILE A 250 -6.61 -9.75 -4.88
C ILE A 250 -5.26 -9.13 -5.26
N PHE A 251 -4.72 -8.21 -4.47
CA PHE A 251 -3.42 -7.59 -4.74
C PHE A 251 -2.25 -8.57 -4.59
N ASN A 252 -2.28 -9.50 -3.62
CA ASN A 252 -1.28 -10.56 -3.50
C ASN A 252 -1.30 -11.49 -4.71
N LEU A 253 -2.48 -11.96 -5.12
CA LEU A 253 -2.61 -12.79 -6.32
C LEU A 253 -2.15 -12.07 -7.59
N LEU A 254 -2.37 -10.74 -7.68
CA LEU A 254 -1.86 -9.94 -8.79
C LEU A 254 -0.32 -9.91 -8.79
N GLY A 255 0.31 -9.71 -7.63
CA GLY A 255 1.75 -9.72 -7.49
C GLY A 255 2.36 -11.07 -7.90
N ASP A 256 1.76 -12.17 -7.43
CA ASP A 256 2.19 -13.52 -7.81
C ASP A 256 2.03 -13.77 -9.32
N ALA A 257 0.88 -13.39 -9.91
CA ALA A 257 0.66 -13.56 -11.34
C ALA A 257 1.60 -12.69 -12.20
N LEU A 258 1.98 -11.50 -11.73
CA LEU A 258 3.00 -10.67 -12.38
C LEU A 258 4.36 -11.37 -12.33
N ARG A 259 4.71 -11.93 -11.19
CA ARG A 259 5.95 -12.68 -11.01
C ARG A 259 6.03 -13.88 -11.94
N ASP A 260 4.95 -14.70 -11.98
CA ASP A 260 4.88 -15.89 -12.84
C ASP A 260 5.11 -15.52 -14.32
N VAL A 261 4.55 -14.40 -14.80
CA VAL A 261 4.73 -13.95 -16.21
C VAL A 261 6.15 -13.46 -16.48
N ILE A 262 6.80 -12.84 -15.50
CA ILE A 262 8.18 -12.34 -15.64
C ILE A 262 9.18 -13.50 -15.60
N ASP A 263 8.95 -14.50 -14.78
CA ASP A 263 9.84 -15.66 -14.62
C ASP A 263 9.74 -16.62 -15.82
N GLU A 264 8.64 -16.61 -16.60
CA GLU A 264 8.45 -17.42 -17.82
C GLU A 264 8.93 -16.73 -19.11
N GLY A 265 9.19 -15.44 -19.14
CA GLY A 265 9.58 -14.65 -20.32
C GLY A 265 11.06 -14.36 -20.36
#